data_0ea5ca8e18a55bdb1cc9be6ff8b62c33
#
_entry.id   0ea5ca8e18a55bdb1cc9be6ff8b62c33
#
_cell.length_a   1.000
_cell.length_b   1.000
_cell.length_c   1.000
_cell.angle_alpha   90.00
_cell.angle_beta   90.00
_cell.angle_gamma   90.00
#
_symmetry.space_group_name_H-M   'P 1'
#
loop_
_entity.id
_entity.type
_entity.pdbx_description
1 polymer ?
#
loop_
_entity_poly.entity_id
_entity_poly.type
_entity_poly.pdbx_seq_one_letter_code
_entity_poly.pdbx_strand_id
1 'polypeptide(L)'
;MKLVINGDEITVTNNPATPLLWVLRDELALTGTKFGCGVGICGACTVHVDGRAMRSCITPVSAVEGKEVRTIEGLATMDVDANDSLALHVVQQAFIEDQVPQCGWCMSGQIMTAAAFLDENPAPNSEEIVEAMGQNYCRCGCYTRIFRAVERAAQETAAQQIVENPT
;
A
#
# COMPACT_ATOMS: atom_id res chain seq x y z
N MET A 1 1.44 -23.49 5.55
CA MET A 1 2.31 -22.56 4.78
C MET A 1 2.82 -21.51 5.76
N LYS A 2 4.09 -21.16 5.66
CA LYS A 2 4.69 -20.09 6.47
C LYS A 2 4.70 -18.80 5.64
N LEU A 3 4.20 -17.72 6.24
CA LEU A 3 4.14 -16.39 5.64
C LEU A 3 4.86 -15.41 6.57
N VAL A 4 5.43 -14.36 6.01
CA VAL A 4 5.91 -13.21 6.78
C VAL A 4 4.93 -12.07 6.50
N ILE A 5 4.15 -11.64 7.50
CA ILE A 5 3.13 -10.61 7.35
C ILE A 5 3.46 -9.44 8.28
N ASN A 6 3.75 -8.28 7.71
CA ASN A 6 4.14 -7.07 8.45
C ASN A 6 5.33 -7.31 9.41
N GLY A 7 6.27 -8.19 9.01
CA GLY A 7 7.46 -8.56 9.78
C GLY A 7 7.26 -9.76 10.72
N ASP A 8 6.04 -10.24 10.93
CA ASP A 8 5.75 -11.38 11.80
C ASP A 8 5.69 -12.70 11.01
N GLU A 9 6.35 -13.75 11.51
CA GLU A 9 6.21 -15.11 10.96
C GLU A 9 4.87 -15.73 11.40
N ILE A 10 4.01 -16.07 10.44
CA ILE A 10 2.69 -16.63 10.67
C ILE A 10 2.55 -17.96 9.95
N THR A 11 1.94 -18.95 10.61
CA THR A 11 1.59 -20.23 9.98
C THR A 11 0.09 -20.27 9.69
N VAL A 12 -0.26 -20.44 8.41
CA VAL A 12 -1.64 -20.61 7.97
C VAL A 12 -1.89 -22.03 7.45
N THR A 13 -3.11 -22.52 7.68
CA THR A 13 -3.54 -23.90 7.32
C THR A 13 -4.55 -23.96 6.18
N ASN A 14 -4.77 -22.85 5.50
CA ASN A 14 -5.72 -22.72 4.40
C ASN A 14 -5.39 -23.62 3.21
N ASN A 15 -6.41 -23.80 2.36
CA ASN A 15 -6.20 -24.33 1.03
C ASN A 15 -5.17 -23.43 0.30
N PRO A 16 -4.10 -23.99 -0.30
CA PRO A 16 -3.09 -23.24 -1.04
C PRO A 16 -3.63 -22.29 -2.11
N ALA A 17 -4.79 -22.59 -2.67
CA ALA A 17 -5.48 -21.77 -3.68
C ALA A 17 -6.33 -20.64 -3.08
N THR A 18 -6.45 -20.54 -1.75
CA THR A 18 -7.22 -19.45 -1.11
C THR A 18 -6.58 -18.11 -1.48
N PRO A 19 -7.37 -17.13 -1.96
CA PRO A 19 -6.84 -15.78 -2.20
C PRO A 19 -6.28 -15.16 -0.92
N LEU A 20 -5.09 -14.58 -1.02
CA LEU A 20 -4.39 -13.92 0.09
C LEU A 20 -5.28 -12.92 0.83
N LEU A 21 -6.14 -12.21 0.10
CA LEU A 21 -7.09 -11.25 0.67
C LEU A 21 -7.91 -11.83 1.83
N TRP A 22 -8.42 -13.06 1.68
CA TRP A 22 -9.28 -13.68 2.71
C TRP A 22 -8.48 -14.18 3.89
N VAL A 23 -7.25 -14.66 3.67
CA VAL A 23 -6.33 -15.00 4.76
C VAL A 23 -6.02 -13.75 5.61
N LEU A 24 -5.70 -12.64 4.96
CA LEU A 24 -5.44 -11.38 5.68
C LEU A 24 -6.64 -10.92 6.50
N ARG A 25 -7.83 -10.91 5.89
CA ARG A 25 -9.03 -10.32 6.50
C ARG A 25 -9.71 -11.22 7.52
N ASP A 26 -9.89 -12.51 7.17
CA ASP A 26 -10.78 -13.40 7.92
C ASP A 26 -10.02 -14.18 9.00
N GLU A 27 -8.72 -14.46 8.80
CA GLU A 27 -7.91 -15.19 9.78
C GLU A 27 -7.01 -14.28 10.60
N LEU A 28 -6.36 -13.31 9.94
CA LEU A 28 -5.42 -12.42 10.61
C LEU A 28 -6.07 -11.12 11.10
N ALA A 29 -7.36 -10.90 10.82
CA ALA A 29 -8.11 -9.69 11.18
C ALA A 29 -7.48 -8.38 10.62
N LEU A 30 -6.62 -8.46 9.59
CA LEU A 30 -6.04 -7.32 8.90
C LEU A 30 -7.04 -6.76 7.88
N THR A 31 -8.03 -6.02 8.37
CA THR A 31 -9.20 -5.58 7.61
C THR A 31 -8.97 -4.31 6.79
N GLY A 32 -7.83 -3.68 6.90
CA GLY A 32 -7.43 -2.51 6.11
C GLY A 32 -7.36 -2.81 4.62
N THR A 33 -6.90 -4.00 4.23
CA THR A 33 -6.96 -4.49 2.85
C THR A 33 -8.41 -4.77 2.46
N LYS A 34 -8.96 -4.13 1.40
CA LYS A 34 -10.40 -4.16 1.07
C LYS A 34 -10.73 -5.05 -0.12
N PHE A 35 -11.85 -5.76 -0.04
CA PHE A 35 -12.46 -6.41 -1.20
C PHE A 35 -13.21 -5.38 -2.06
N GLY A 36 -13.04 -5.46 -3.38
CA GLY A 36 -13.79 -4.65 -4.34
C GLY A 36 -14.29 -5.51 -5.50
N CYS A 37 -13.52 -5.62 -6.60
CA CYS A 37 -13.94 -6.36 -7.79
C CYS A 37 -13.74 -7.89 -7.71
N GLY A 38 -12.78 -8.39 -6.94
CA GLY A 38 -12.42 -9.80 -6.87
C GLY A 38 -11.68 -10.37 -8.09
N VAL A 39 -11.37 -9.53 -9.09
CA VAL A 39 -10.79 -9.93 -10.39
C VAL A 39 -9.51 -9.15 -10.73
N GLY A 40 -8.85 -8.55 -9.75
CA GLY A 40 -7.56 -7.89 -9.91
C GLY A 40 -7.58 -6.49 -10.55
N ILE A 41 -8.74 -5.90 -10.83
CA ILE A 41 -8.86 -4.65 -11.60
C ILE A 41 -8.84 -3.39 -10.70
N CYS A 42 -9.69 -3.35 -9.65
CA CYS A 42 -9.99 -2.09 -8.95
C CYS A 42 -8.90 -1.58 -7.99
N GLY A 43 -7.95 -2.42 -7.60
CA GLY A 43 -6.85 -2.03 -6.73
C GLY A 43 -7.15 -1.90 -5.23
N ALA A 44 -8.40 -2.02 -4.77
CA ALA A 44 -8.75 -1.87 -3.35
C ALA A 44 -8.05 -2.89 -2.43
N CYS A 45 -7.64 -4.03 -2.98
CA CYS A 45 -6.98 -5.13 -2.29
C CYS A 45 -5.44 -5.12 -2.43
N THR A 46 -4.83 -4.02 -2.84
CA THR A 46 -3.38 -3.94 -3.02
C THR A 46 -2.66 -4.13 -1.69
N VAL A 47 -1.65 -5.00 -1.73
CA VAL A 47 -0.64 -5.22 -0.68
C VAL A 47 0.74 -5.18 -1.33
N HIS A 48 1.82 -5.07 -0.56
CA HIS A 48 3.15 -5.32 -1.09
C HIS A 48 3.54 -6.79 -0.87
N VAL A 49 4.19 -7.38 -1.85
CA VAL A 49 4.85 -8.69 -1.75
C VAL A 49 6.29 -8.50 -2.22
N ASP A 50 7.24 -8.69 -1.32
CA ASP A 50 8.66 -8.37 -1.54
C ASP A 50 8.84 -6.94 -2.11
N GLY A 51 8.16 -5.95 -1.53
CA GLY A 51 8.18 -4.54 -1.91
C GLY A 51 7.30 -4.16 -3.10
N ARG A 52 6.73 -5.12 -3.86
CA ARG A 52 5.96 -4.83 -5.08
C ARG A 52 4.46 -4.81 -4.82
N ALA A 53 3.76 -3.85 -5.41
CA ALA A 53 2.29 -3.78 -5.35
C ALA A 53 1.62 -4.96 -6.06
N MET A 54 0.81 -5.73 -5.33
CA MET A 54 0.09 -6.90 -5.84
C MET A 54 -1.38 -6.89 -5.44
N ARG A 55 -2.23 -7.47 -6.28
CA ARG A 55 -3.68 -7.60 -6.05
C ARG A 55 -3.99 -8.87 -5.25
N SER A 56 -4.17 -8.77 -3.94
CA SER A 56 -4.35 -9.93 -3.05
C SER A 56 -5.62 -10.75 -3.33
N CYS A 57 -6.63 -10.18 -3.99
CA CYS A 57 -7.87 -10.90 -4.33
C CYS A 57 -7.71 -11.97 -5.41
N ILE A 58 -6.64 -11.92 -6.21
CA ILE A 58 -6.33 -12.91 -7.26
C ILE A 58 -5.01 -13.64 -7.00
N THR A 59 -4.30 -13.30 -5.93
CA THR A 59 -3.04 -13.94 -5.55
C THR A 59 -3.34 -15.10 -4.60
N PRO A 60 -3.08 -16.36 -4.96
CA PRO A 60 -3.26 -17.49 -4.05
C PRO A 60 -2.22 -17.42 -2.93
N VAL A 61 -2.60 -17.81 -1.72
CA VAL A 61 -1.72 -17.75 -0.55
C VAL A 61 -0.43 -18.55 -0.73
N SER A 62 -0.45 -19.64 -1.50
CA SER A 62 0.74 -20.40 -1.84
C SER A 62 1.78 -19.63 -2.66
N ALA A 63 1.36 -18.62 -3.41
CA ALA A 63 2.27 -17.81 -4.23
C ALA A 63 3.14 -16.84 -3.40
N VAL A 64 2.78 -16.65 -2.13
CA VAL A 64 3.49 -15.78 -1.20
C VAL A 64 4.15 -16.53 -0.04
N GLU A 65 4.20 -17.87 -0.10
CA GLU A 65 4.91 -18.67 0.88
C GLU A 65 6.41 -18.32 0.92
N GLY A 66 6.91 -18.00 2.10
CA GLY A 66 8.31 -17.58 2.31
C GLY A 66 8.62 -16.15 1.84
N LYS A 67 7.63 -15.37 1.39
CA LYS A 67 7.79 -13.97 0.99
C LYS A 67 7.33 -13.03 2.07
N GLU A 68 7.86 -11.81 2.05
CA GLU A 68 7.38 -10.73 2.88
C GLU A 68 6.11 -10.11 2.27
N VAL A 69 5.03 -10.14 3.03
CA VAL A 69 3.77 -9.47 2.68
C VAL A 69 3.57 -8.29 3.62
N ARG A 70 3.36 -7.11 3.06
CA ARG A 70 3.07 -5.90 3.83
C ARG A 70 1.69 -5.37 3.47
N THR A 71 0.88 -5.12 4.49
CA THR A 71 -0.44 -4.51 4.36
C THR A 71 -0.41 -3.05 4.79
N ILE A 72 -1.54 -2.35 4.64
CA ILE A 72 -1.65 -0.95 5.07
C ILE A 72 -1.39 -0.77 6.58
N GLU A 73 -1.69 -1.77 7.40
CA GLU A 73 -1.44 -1.75 8.83
C GLU A 73 0.06 -1.77 9.16
N GLY A 74 0.88 -2.42 8.30
CA GLY A 74 2.33 -2.48 8.48
C GLY A 74 3.10 -1.38 7.74
N LEU A 75 2.44 -0.50 6.99
CA LEU A 75 3.12 0.50 6.19
C LEU A 75 3.79 1.59 7.06
N ALA A 76 3.11 2.05 8.11
CA ALA A 76 3.61 3.08 9.01
C ALA A 76 4.88 2.68 9.79
N THR A 77 5.12 1.38 9.99
CA THR A 77 6.26 0.88 10.76
C THR A 77 7.59 0.86 9.99
N MET A 78 7.59 1.20 8.70
CA MET A 78 8.79 1.13 7.86
C MET A 78 9.74 2.32 8.02
N ASP A 79 9.19 3.51 8.25
CA ASP A 79 9.94 4.76 8.23
C ASP A 79 10.14 5.34 9.65
N VAL A 80 9.92 4.52 10.68
CA VAL A 80 9.99 4.98 12.06
C VAL A 80 11.40 4.78 12.60
N ASP A 81 12.10 5.87 12.87
CA ASP A 81 13.19 5.87 13.84
C ASP A 81 12.66 5.27 15.15
N ALA A 82 13.40 4.33 15.75
CA ALA A 82 12.97 3.47 16.86
C ALA A 82 12.37 4.19 18.12
N ASN A 83 12.24 5.50 18.07
CA ASN A 83 11.74 6.35 19.14
C ASN A 83 10.37 6.98 18.90
N ASP A 84 9.78 6.93 17.69
CA ASP A 84 8.46 7.48 17.40
C ASP A 84 7.51 6.42 16.83
N SER A 85 6.84 5.69 17.70
CA SER A 85 5.90 4.61 17.35
C SER A 85 4.62 5.06 16.62
N LEU A 86 4.48 6.34 16.30
CA LEU A 86 3.30 6.95 15.67
C LEU A 86 3.59 7.62 14.32
N ALA A 87 4.82 7.56 13.81
CA ALA A 87 5.14 8.14 12.52
C ALA A 87 4.43 7.41 11.38
N LEU A 88 3.61 8.13 10.64
CA LEU A 88 2.96 7.63 9.45
C LEU A 88 3.95 7.63 8.28
N HIS A 89 3.77 6.69 7.37
CA HIS A 89 4.46 6.73 6.08
C HIS A 89 4.12 8.04 5.33
N VAL A 90 5.08 8.62 4.62
CA VAL A 90 4.93 9.92 3.93
C VAL A 90 3.67 9.98 3.04
N VAL A 91 3.35 8.89 2.34
CA VAL A 91 2.13 8.80 1.53
C VAL A 91 0.86 8.83 2.40
N GLN A 92 0.86 8.18 3.55
CA GLN A 92 -0.28 8.22 4.48
C GLN A 92 -0.49 9.65 5.00
N GLN A 93 0.59 10.33 5.36
CA GLN A 93 0.56 11.71 5.83
C GLN A 93 0.01 12.65 4.74
N ALA A 94 0.51 12.57 3.52
CA ALA A 94 0.04 13.37 2.38
C ALA A 94 -1.46 13.15 2.10
N PHE A 95 -1.96 11.90 2.22
CA PHE A 95 -3.39 11.61 2.04
C PHE A 95 -4.27 12.24 3.12
N ILE A 96 -3.76 12.39 4.34
CA ILE A 96 -4.45 13.09 5.44
C ILE A 96 -4.46 14.60 5.18
N GLU A 97 -3.31 15.19 4.86
CA GLU A 97 -3.16 16.62 4.65
C GLU A 97 -3.99 17.14 3.48
N ASP A 98 -4.03 16.39 2.38
CA ASP A 98 -4.87 16.71 1.23
C ASP A 98 -6.33 16.29 1.39
N GLN A 99 -6.71 15.75 2.55
CA GLN A 99 -8.08 15.32 2.87
C GLN A 99 -8.69 14.45 1.74
N VAL A 100 -7.90 13.48 1.26
CA VAL A 100 -8.23 12.66 0.09
C VAL A 100 -9.51 11.84 0.26
N PRO A 101 -9.73 11.13 1.41
CA PRO A 101 -10.83 10.19 1.54
C PRO A 101 -12.22 10.84 1.49
N GLN A 102 -13.16 10.15 0.80
CA GLN A 102 -14.60 10.32 1.01
C GLN A 102 -15.13 9.07 1.74
N CYS A 103 -15.52 8.00 1.02
CA CYS A 103 -15.97 6.77 1.68
C CYS A 103 -14.83 5.96 2.33
N GLY A 104 -13.59 6.19 1.94
CA GLY A 104 -12.40 5.51 2.47
C GLY A 104 -12.14 4.10 1.91
N TRP A 105 -13.08 3.48 1.18
CA TRP A 105 -12.98 2.07 0.81
C TRP A 105 -11.77 1.71 -0.05
N CYS A 106 -11.40 2.55 -1.01
CA CYS A 106 -10.26 2.31 -1.89
C CYS A 106 -8.93 2.86 -1.35
N MET A 107 -8.96 3.61 -0.23
CA MET A 107 -7.80 4.41 0.21
C MET A 107 -6.59 3.56 0.59
N SER A 108 -6.79 2.45 1.30
CA SER A 108 -5.67 1.54 1.61
C SER A 108 -4.97 1.05 0.33
N GLY A 109 -5.74 0.63 -0.67
CA GLY A 109 -5.18 0.20 -1.96
C GLY A 109 -4.51 1.34 -2.73
N GLN A 110 -5.06 2.56 -2.69
CA GLN A 110 -4.44 3.75 -3.29
C GLN A 110 -3.10 4.07 -2.63
N ILE A 111 -3.04 4.09 -1.30
CA ILE A 111 -1.83 4.37 -0.52
C ILE A 111 -0.76 3.31 -0.79
N MET A 112 -1.12 2.01 -0.74
CA MET A 112 -0.18 0.92 -1.01
C MET A 112 0.37 0.97 -2.44
N THR A 113 -0.46 1.33 -3.43
CA THR A 113 0.00 1.51 -4.81
C THR A 113 0.93 2.71 -4.94
N ALA A 114 0.58 3.84 -4.31
CA ALA A 114 1.41 5.05 -4.36
C ALA A 114 2.76 4.84 -3.67
N ALA A 115 2.80 4.17 -2.51
CA ALA A 115 4.04 3.89 -1.79
C ALA A 115 5.00 3.04 -2.65
N ALA A 116 4.53 1.90 -3.20
CA ALA A 116 5.37 1.08 -4.07
C ALA A 116 5.82 1.83 -5.35
N PHE A 117 4.97 2.67 -5.91
CA PHE A 117 5.31 3.49 -7.07
C PHE A 117 6.41 4.51 -6.76
N LEU A 118 6.33 5.19 -5.60
CA LEU A 118 7.34 6.18 -5.20
C LEU A 118 8.66 5.55 -4.76
N ASP A 119 8.64 4.31 -4.27
CA ASP A 119 9.85 3.52 -4.01
C ASP A 119 10.62 3.23 -5.31
N GLU A 120 9.90 2.95 -6.41
CA GLU A 120 10.49 2.68 -7.71
C GLU A 120 10.84 3.97 -8.48
N ASN A 121 10.03 5.03 -8.34
CA ASN A 121 10.19 6.32 -9.00
C ASN A 121 9.99 7.48 -8.00
N PRO A 122 11.04 7.91 -7.28
CA PRO A 122 10.92 8.90 -6.21
C PRO A 122 10.69 10.34 -6.70
N ALA A 123 10.85 10.61 -8.00
CA ALA A 123 10.67 11.95 -8.57
C ALA A 123 9.78 11.91 -9.84
N PRO A 124 8.53 11.43 -9.73
CA PRO A 124 7.66 11.27 -10.88
C PRO A 124 7.15 12.60 -11.41
N ASN A 125 6.91 12.66 -12.71
CA ASN A 125 6.10 13.74 -13.30
C ASN A 125 4.60 13.45 -13.17
N SER A 126 3.76 14.44 -13.45
CA SER A 126 2.29 14.32 -13.31
C SER A 126 1.67 13.23 -14.21
N GLU A 127 2.23 12.97 -15.39
CA GLU A 127 1.73 11.94 -16.31
C GLU A 127 2.02 10.53 -15.74
N GLU A 128 3.20 10.31 -15.19
CA GLU A 128 3.59 9.06 -14.52
C GLU A 128 2.73 8.79 -13.29
N ILE A 129 2.40 9.83 -12.50
CA ILE A 129 1.46 9.70 -11.37
C ILE A 129 0.07 9.26 -11.87
N VAL A 130 -0.45 9.89 -12.91
CA VAL A 130 -1.76 9.54 -13.49
C VAL A 130 -1.76 8.10 -13.99
N GLU A 131 -0.71 7.66 -14.67
CA GLU A 131 -0.57 6.30 -15.19
C GLU A 131 -0.53 5.27 -14.04
N ALA A 132 0.34 5.49 -13.05
CA ALA A 132 0.51 4.58 -11.91
C ALA A 132 -0.78 4.44 -11.09
N MET A 133 -1.45 5.56 -10.81
CA MET A 133 -2.66 5.59 -9.98
C MET A 133 -3.94 5.26 -10.77
N GLY A 134 -3.91 5.34 -12.11
CA GLY A 134 -5.05 5.08 -13.00
C GLY A 134 -5.59 3.65 -12.92
N GLN A 135 -4.80 2.71 -12.41
CA GLN A 135 -5.20 1.31 -12.20
C GLN A 135 -5.92 1.07 -10.87
N ASN A 136 -6.13 2.10 -10.07
CA ASN A 136 -6.85 2.03 -8.79
C ASN A 136 -8.15 2.82 -8.88
N TYR A 137 -9.30 2.14 -8.76
CA TYR A 137 -10.61 2.76 -8.99
C TYR A 137 -11.19 3.36 -7.72
N CYS A 138 -11.59 4.62 -7.82
CA CYS A 138 -12.30 5.35 -6.77
C CYS A 138 -13.72 5.70 -7.24
N ARG A 139 -14.76 5.08 -6.64
CA ARG A 139 -16.17 5.35 -7.00
C ARG A 139 -16.61 6.76 -6.61
N CYS A 140 -15.96 7.37 -5.61
CA CYS A 140 -16.23 8.75 -5.17
C CYS A 140 -15.61 9.81 -6.08
N GLY A 141 -14.71 9.41 -7.01
CA GLY A 141 -14.06 10.33 -7.94
C GLY A 141 -12.98 11.22 -7.31
N CYS A 142 -12.30 10.76 -6.25
CA CYS A 142 -11.30 11.55 -5.53
C CYS A 142 -9.97 11.73 -6.30
N TYR A 143 -9.89 11.39 -7.59
CA TYR A 143 -8.65 11.31 -8.34
C TYR A 143 -7.77 12.57 -8.29
N THR A 144 -8.37 13.77 -8.41
CA THR A 144 -7.60 15.02 -8.32
C THR A 144 -6.88 15.17 -6.96
N ARG A 145 -7.52 14.75 -5.86
CA ARG A 145 -6.90 14.78 -4.54
C ARG A 145 -5.87 13.68 -4.38
N ILE A 146 -6.13 12.48 -4.93
CA ILE A 146 -5.17 11.36 -4.93
C ILE A 146 -3.89 11.77 -5.63
N PHE A 147 -3.98 12.29 -6.86
CA PHE A 147 -2.80 12.68 -7.63
C PHE A 147 -1.99 13.77 -6.93
N ARG A 148 -2.67 14.80 -6.37
CA ARG A 148 -2.03 15.85 -5.59
C ARG A 148 -1.32 15.32 -4.34
N ALA A 149 -1.93 14.38 -3.63
CA ALA A 149 -1.32 13.77 -2.45
C ALA A 149 -0.08 12.93 -2.81
N VAL A 150 -0.10 12.21 -3.94
CA VAL A 150 1.07 11.46 -4.43
C VAL A 150 2.20 12.43 -4.85
N GLU A 151 1.86 13.52 -5.54
CA GLU A 151 2.83 14.55 -5.90
C GLU A 151 3.47 15.20 -4.66
N ARG A 152 2.66 15.52 -3.63
CA ARG A 152 3.15 16.02 -2.34
C ARG A 152 4.11 15.02 -1.68
N ALA A 153 3.71 13.75 -1.58
CA ALA A 153 4.54 12.70 -0.97
C ALA A 153 5.91 12.58 -1.67
N ALA A 154 5.93 12.65 -3.01
CA ALA A 154 7.17 12.64 -3.78
C ALA A 154 8.07 13.85 -3.44
N GLN A 155 7.50 15.05 -3.33
CA GLN A 155 8.25 16.27 -2.97
C GLN A 155 8.83 16.20 -1.55
N GLU A 156 8.05 15.67 -0.60
CA GLU A 156 8.49 15.52 0.80
C GLU A 156 9.60 14.47 0.93
N THR A 157 9.50 13.34 0.22
CA THR A 157 10.57 12.33 0.17
C THR A 157 11.86 12.91 -0.40
N ALA A 158 11.79 13.67 -1.49
CA ALA A 158 12.95 14.32 -2.08
C ALA A 158 13.59 15.36 -1.12
N ALA A 159 12.78 16.12 -0.39
CA ALA A 159 13.26 17.09 0.59
C ALA A 159 13.98 16.42 1.78
N GLN A 160 13.47 15.28 2.28
CA GLN A 160 14.10 14.51 3.34
C GLN A 160 15.47 13.96 2.92
N GLN A 161 15.59 13.43 1.72
CA GLN A 161 16.87 12.92 1.17
C GLN A 161 17.96 14.01 1.05
N ILE A 162 17.59 15.25 0.74
CA ILE A 162 18.53 16.38 0.68
C ILE A 162 19.05 16.74 2.09
N VAL A 163 18.20 16.64 3.10
CA VAL A 163 18.59 16.94 4.50
C VAL A 163 19.52 15.87 5.06
N GLU A 164 19.29 14.60 4.71
CA GLU A 164 20.09 13.45 5.19
C GLU A 164 21.45 13.33 4.48
N ASN A 165 21.56 13.80 3.24
CA ASN A 165 22.80 13.80 2.45
C ASN A 165 23.16 15.22 1.95
N PRO A 166 23.58 16.16 2.83
CA PRO A 166 24.06 17.47 2.42
C PRO A 166 25.38 17.32 1.66
N THR A 167 25.39 17.66 0.37
CA THR A 167 26.59 17.66 -0.50
C THR A 167 27.61 18.69 -0.07
#